data_03741408a6c16073f41303c496ddecb6
#
_entry.id   03741408a6c16073f41303c496ddecb6
#
_cell.length_a   1.000
_cell.length_b   1.000
_cell.length_c   1.000
_cell.angle_alpha   90.00
_cell.angle_beta   90.00
_cell.angle_gamma   90.00
#
_symmetry.space_group_name_H-M   'P 1'
#
loop_
_entity.id
_entity.type
_entity.pdbx_description
1 polymer ?
#
loop_
_entity_poly.entity_id
_entity_poly.type
_entity_poly.pdbx_seq_one_letter_code
_entity_poly.pdbx_strand_id
1 'polypeptide(L)'
;MSDERSPSAPANPPYDPLPAAAGERAPTRRNFLKASAAAAGASLLSSCIGGGGGGDDVPPLPEIVEVDPLTRFAHLVVVMFENRSFDNLLGYLYAQGAAPTDWPAAVPLPPPLPAGQSFDGLFAKTLHNDDGSRKVYAHPHAFPPASTTTSDWTYPNPDPGEGYAHAAAQVAGGKMSGFVADYRKAHSGLSTGQVDAIMGSYAPAHLPVLAALAQQFAVFDHWFGAVPSETYCNRSFFHASTSSGFVENSPKEKWRQNTAPTIFDRLAATSPAPSWKVYFEQAATEAERREFPHGLTGFVHPEVSGKFADQFVDWTQFAHDVKHGKLPAYSFFERLYGGSDDFHPPGDVRNGEEVLRQVYEAIRTSGTTGPHDYTQDTLLLVVFDEHGGCYDHVAPPTGVPAPTTPPVPGEQGCDFTALGPRIPAIAISAHTPAGTVVNRQMHHAAVIRTLCRKYSLAPLTDRDRDASGGDLSVVLGLAAPRAAASWPAFPTKVSPTPG
;
A
#
# COMPACT_ATOMS: atom_id res chain seq x y z
N MET A 1 -49.72 26.29 -21.47
CA MET A 1 -49.20 27.59 -21.15
C MET A 1 -49.29 27.79 -19.66
N SER A 2 -48.24 27.50 -18.93
CA SER A 2 -47.87 28.07 -17.63
C SER A 2 -46.46 27.60 -17.34
N ASP A 3 -45.57 28.54 -17.38
CA ASP A 3 -44.13 28.48 -17.23
C ASP A 3 -43.86 28.49 -15.69
N GLU A 4 -43.38 27.40 -15.12
CA GLU A 4 -42.87 27.39 -13.72
C GLU A 4 -41.35 27.23 -13.75
N ARG A 5 -40.66 28.36 -13.54
CA ARG A 5 -39.22 28.41 -13.31
C ARG A 5 -38.91 27.97 -11.91
N SER A 6 -38.06 26.98 -11.79
CA SER A 6 -37.43 26.58 -10.52
C SER A 6 -36.49 27.67 -10.00
N PRO A 7 -36.40 27.89 -8.67
CA PRO A 7 -35.51 28.89 -8.09
C PRO A 7 -34.05 28.41 -8.08
N SER A 8 -33.15 29.33 -8.43
CA SER A 8 -31.71 29.18 -8.39
C SER A 8 -31.19 29.03 -6.95
N ALA A 9 -30.27 28.10 -6.73
CA ALA A 9 -29.56 27.93 -5.47
C ALA A 9 -28.68 29.13 -5.12
N PRO A 10 -28.48 29.46 -3.83
CA PRO A 10 -27.65 30.60 -3.44
C PRO A 10 -26.16 30.31 -3.65
N ALA A 11 -25.43 31.32 -4.11
CA ALA A 11 -23.97 31.25 -4.27
C ALA A 11 -23.25 31.21 -2.91
N ASN A 12 -22.26 30.36 -2.79
CA ASN A 12 -21.36 30.29 -1.63
C ASN A 12 -20.49 31.55 -1.56
N PRO A 13 -20.19 32.07 -0.35
CA PRO A 13 -19.26 33.18 -0.17
C PRO A 13 -17.82 32.79 -0.48
N PRO A 14 -16.96 33.72 -0.88
CA PRO A 14 -15.57 33.44 -1.20
C PRO A 14 -14.76 33.04 0.04
N TYR A 15 -13.90 32.05 -0.13
CA TYR A 15 -12.98 31.49 0.88
C TYR A 15 -11.81 32.47 1.08
N ASP A 16 -11.64 32.96 2.31
CA ASP A 16 -10.46 33.72 2.73
C ASP A 16 -9.37 32.76 3.22
N PRO A 17 -8.14 32.82 2.68
CA PRO A 17 -7.06 31.96 3.14
C PRO A 17 -6.51 32.47 4.48
N LEU A 18 -6.36 31.55 5.44
CA LEU A 18 -5.69 31.82 6.73
C LEU A 18 -4.20 32.18 6.51
N PRO A 19 -3.63 33.09 7.36
CA PRO A 19 -2.25 33.51 7.20
C PRO A 19 -1.27 32.38 7.53
N ALA A 20 -0.23 32.22 6.71
CA ALA A 20 0.85 31.27 6.88
C ALA A 20 1.59 31.50 8.19
N ALA A 21 1.73 30.43 9.00
CA ALA A 21 2.59 30.42 10.18
C ALA A 21 4.07 30.55 9.76
N ALA A 22 4.82 31.39 10.45
CA ALA A 22 6.22 31.67 10.20
C ALA A 22 7.06 30.39 10.36
N GLY A 23 7.75 30.01 9.27
CA GLY A 23 8.50 28.76 9.21
C GLY A 23 9.79 28.78 10.00
N GLU A 24 9.99 27.75 10.81
CA GLU A 24 11.33 27.30 11.20
C GLU A 24 11.97 26.59 9.98
N ARG A 25 13.17 27.05 9.61
CA ARG A 25 13.92 26.48 8.49
C ARG A 25 14.43 25.09 8.85
N ALA A 26 13.96 24.07 8.16
CA ALA A 26 14.56 22.74 8.23
C ALA A 26 16.06 22.78 7.88
N PRO A 27 16.91 22.00 8.55
CA PRO A 27 18.36 21.95 8.27
C PRO A 27 18.60 21.39 6.87
N THR A 28 19.44 22.08 6.10
CA THR A 28 19.79 21.65 4.74
C THR A 28 20.56 20.33 4.73
N ARG A 29 20.39 19.51 3.68
CA ARG A 29 21.09 18.24 3.43
C ARG A 29 22.60 18.25 3.77
N ARG A 30 23.24 19.40 3.61
CA ARG A 30 24.67 19.61 3.86
C ARG A 30 25.04 19.54 5.35
N ASN A 31 24.12 19.83 6.27
CA ASN A 31 24.38 19.80 7.72
C ASN A 31 24.14 18.39 8.31
N PHE A 32 23.23 17.61 7.72
CA PHE A 32 23.01 16.22 8.12
C PHE A 32 24.20 15.32 7.76
N LEU A 33 24.80 15.52 6.57
CA LEU A 33 25.97 14.76 6.12
C LEU A 33 27.24 15.07 6.95
N LYS A 34 27.35 16.27 7.54
CA LYS A 34 28.49 16.61 8.42
C LYS A 34 28.42 15.95 9.80
N ALA A 35 27.23 15.68 10.32
CA ALA A 35 27.04 14.99 11.60
C ALA A 35 27.32 13.48 11.51
N SER A 36 26.99 12.85 10.36
CA SER A 36 27.20 11.40 10.13
C SER A 36 28.67 11.05 9.86
N ALA A 37 29.46 11.96 9.30
CA ALA A 37 30.89 11.75 9.05
C ALA A 37 31.76 11.85 10.30
N ALA A 38 31.29 12.55 11.36
CA ALA A 38 32.04 12.72 12.59
C ALA A 38 32.03 11.50 13.52
N ALA A 39 31.03 10.60 13.38
CA ALA A 39 30.90 9.40 14.21
C ALA A 39 31.71 8.18 13.74
N ALA A 40 32.09 8.14 12.45
CA ALA A 40 32.85 7.02 11.87
C ALA A 40 34.39 7.24 11.88
N GLY A 41 34.86 8.46 12.17
CA GLY A 41 36.28 8.83 12.08
C GLY A 41 37.11 8.71 13.35
N ALA A 42 36.53 8.38 14.52
CA ALA A 42 37.19 8.52 15.81
C ALA A 42 37.96 7.27 16.32
N SER A 43 38.03 6.17 15.57
CA SER A 43 38.60 4.90 16.08
C SER A 43 39.94 4.47 15.47
N LEU A 44 40.59 5.23 14.58
CA LEU A 44 41.82 4.81 13.90
C LEU A 44 43.02 5.79 13.96
N LEU A 45 43.06 6.69 14.94
CA LEU A 45 44.23 7.58 15.13
C LEU A 45 44.80 7.49 16.55
N SER A 46 45.41 6.35 16.85
CA SER A 46 46.33 6.26 17.99
C SER A 46 47.40 5.22 17.69
N SER A 47 48.37 5.57 16.87
CA SER A 47 49.78 5.23 16.99
C SER A 47 50.54 5.68 15.73
N CYS A 48 51.44 6.62 15.92
CA CYS A 48 52.78 6.79 15.34
C CYS A 48 53.14 8.27 15.34
N ILE A 49 53.75 8.75 16.45
CA ILE A 49 54.60 9.94 16.41
C ILE A 49 56.01 9.46 16.12
N GLY A 50 56.56 9.84 14.95
CA GLY A 50 57.97 9.64 14.61
C GLY A 50 58.26 10.37 13.30
N GLY A 51 59.08 11.44 13.42
CA GLY A 51 59.30 12.46 12.42
C GLY A 51 60.03 12.02 11.11
N GLY A 52 59.95 12.86 10.09
CA GLY A 52 60.70 12.82 8.86
C GLY A 52 59.95 13.51 7.73
N GLY A 53 60.45 14.67 7.26
CA GLY A 53 59.86 15.42 6.13
C GLY A 53 60.04 14.69 4.82
N GLY A 54 58.98 14.63 4.07
CA GLY A 54 58.91 14.19 2.67
C GLY A 54 57.50 14.52 2.19
N GLY A 55 57.37 15.22 1.06
CA GLY A 55 56.07 15.52 0.46
C GLY A 55 55.41 14.23 0.02
N ASP A 56 54.54 13.71 0.83
CA ASP A 56 53.74 12.51 0.51
C ASP A 56 52.51 12.92 -0.30
N ASP A 57 52.53 12.60 -1.57
CA ASP A 57 51.33 12.47 -2.39
C ASP A 57 50.43 11.41 -1.73
N VAL A 58 49.57 11.80 -0.79
CA VAL A 58 48.53 10.93 -0.28
C VAL A 58 47.56 10.68 -1.44
N PRO A 59 47.45 9.42 -1.94
CA PRO A 59 46.51 9.15 -3.02
C PRO A 59 45.10 9.57 -2.57
N PRO A 60 44.33 10.19 -3.47
CA PRO A 60 42.95 10.56 -3.14
C PRO A 60 42.21 9.32 -2.62
N LEU A 61 41.52 9.49 -1.50
CA LEU A 61 40.64 8.42 -0.99
C LEU A 61 39.74 7.96 -2.13
N PRO A 62 39.54 6.64 -2.31
CA PRO A 62 38.64 6.14 -3.34
C PRO A 62 37.28 6.79 -3.19
N GLU A 63 36.79 7.36 -4.28
CA GLU A 63 35.45 7.93 -4.34
C GLU A 63 34.45 6.84 -3.95
N ILE A 64 33.74 7.01 -2.85
CA ILE A 64 32.67 6.07 -2.46
C ILE A 64 31.55 6.28 -3.46
N VAL A 65 31.53 5.48 -4.51
CA VAL A 65 30.39 5.42 -5.43
C VAL A 65 29.21 4.85 -4.64
N GLU A 66 28.26 5.72 -4.31
CA GLU A 66 27.02 5.29 -3.66
C GLU A 66 26.20 4.46 -4.65
N VAL A 67 26.14 3.16 -4.41
CA VAL A 67 25.40 2.22 -5.26
C VAL A 67 23.90 2.51 -5.12
N ASP A 68 23.19 2.76 -6.23
CA ASP A 68 21.72 2.99 -6.19
C ASP A 68 21.04 1.77 -5.54
N PRO A 69 20.30 1.97 -4.45
CA PRO A 69 19.60 0.89 -3.75
C PRO A 69 18.71 0.03 -4.67
N LEU A 70 18.18 0.58 -5.76
CA LEU A 70 17.35 -0.16 -6.72
C LEU A 70 18.09 -1.28 -7.47
N THR A 71 19.41 -1.31 -7.39
CA THR A 71 20.22 -2.43 -7.94
C THR A 71 20.20 -3.67 -7.04
N ARG A 72 19.74 -3.55 -5.79
CA ARG A 72 19.74 -4.62 -4.78
C ARG A 72 18.66 -5.67 -4.99
N PHE A 73 17.75 -5.49 -5.92
CA PHE A 73 16.78 -6.51 -6.30
C PHE A 73 16.77 -6.72 -7.81
N ALA A 74 16.53 -7.96 -8.23
CA ALA A 74 16.32 -8.33 -9.63
C ALA A 74 14.84 -8.49 -9.95
N HIS A 75 14.05 -8.86 -8.93
CA HIS A 75 12.63 -9.20 -9.04
C HIS A 75 11.79 -8.30 -8.13
N LEU A 76 10.85 -7.55 -8.73
CA LEU A 76 9.79 -6.85 -8.00
C LEU A 76 8.51 -7.67 -8.11
N VAL A 77 8.03 -8.18 -6.99
CA VAL A 77 6.74 -8.86 -6.88
C VAL A 77 5.79 -7.95 -6.14
N VAL A 78 4.63 -7.66 -6.72
CA VAL A 78 3.56 -6.91 -6.07
C VAL A 78 2.36 -7.84 -5.88
N VAL A 79 1.87 -7.91 -4.65
CA VAL A 79 0.57 -8.54 -4.33
C VAL A 79 -0.37 -7.42 -3.94
N MET A 80 -1.45 -7.25 -4.69
CA MET A 80 -2.48 -6.26 -4.41
C MET A 80 -3.76 -6.95 -3.95
N PHE A 81 -4.17 -6.61 -2.72
CA PHE A 81 -5.45 -6.98 -2.12
C PHE A 81 -6.46 -5.83 -2.24
N GLU A 82 -7.68 -6.06 -1.79
CA GLU A 82 -8.81 -5.14 -1.92
C GLU A 82 -9.32 -4.60 -0.58
N ASN A 83 -9.67 -3.32 -0.60
CA ASN A 83 -10.68 -2.65 0.23
C ASN A 83 -10.42 -2.68 1.74
N ARG A 84 -9.22 -2.29 2.18
CA ARG A 84 -8.93 -2.11 3.62
C ARG A 84 -8.11 -0.86 3.89
N SER A 85 -8.49 -0.13 4.95
CA SER A 85 -7.67 0.96 5.46
C SER A 85 -6.46 0.44 6.26
N PHE A 86 -5.45 1.30 6.39
CA PHE A 86 -4.30 1.02 7.24
C PHE A 86 -4.70 0.75 8.69
N ASP A 87 -5.55 1.59 9.27
CA ASP A 87 -5.97 1.41 10.66
C ASP A 87 -6.77 0.12 10.88
N ASN A 88 -7.57 -0.31 9.90
CA ASN A 88 -8.38 -1.51 10.02
C ASN A 88 -7.53 -2.78 10.20
N LEU A 89 -6.38 -2.90 9.49
CA LEU A 89 -5.53 -4.10 9.55
C LEU A 89 -4.23 -3.90 10.35
N LEU A 90 -3.65 -2.70 10.35
CA LEU A 90 -2.33 -2.44 10.93
C LEU A 90 -2.32 -1.35 12.00
N GLY A 91 -3.45 -0.69 12.28
CA GLY A 91 -3.52 0.41 13.26
C GLY A 91 -3.04 0.06 14.67
N TYR A 92 -3.16 -1.19 15.07
CA TYR A 92 -2.68 -1.71 16.35
C TYR A 92 -1.38 -2.55 16.24
N LEU A 93 -0.57 -2.37 15.18
CA LEU A 93 0.61 -3.18 14.93
C LEU A 93 1.64 -3.17 16.08
N TYR A 94 1.76 -2.03 16.76
CA TYR A 94 2.71 -1.83 17.86
C TYR A 94 2.08 -1.19 19.08
N ALA A 95 2.51 -1.64 20.27
CA ALA A 95 2.21 -0.97 21.52
C ALA A 95 3.05 0.31 21.66
N GLN A 96 2.39 1.41 22.03
CA GLN A 96 3.00 2.72 22.24
C GLN A 96 2.51 3.29 23.58
N GLY A 97 3.32 3.18 24.62
CA GLY A 97 2.93 3.60 25.97
C GLY A 97 2.14 2.54 26.74
N ALA A 98 1.31 2.98 27.70
CA ALA A 98 0.49 2.09 28.53
C ALA A 98 -0.65 1.48 27.69
N ALA A 99 -1.01 0.23 27.98
CA ALA A 99 -2.17 -0.40 27.36
C ALA A 99 -3.44 0.40 27.65
N PRO A 100 -4.33 0.57 26.66
CA PRO A 100 -5.67 1.11 26.89
C PRO A 100 -6.41 0.32 27.98
N THR A 101 -7.15 1.00 28.85
CA THR A 101 -7.87 0.36 29.96
C THR A 101 -8.99 -0.57 29.48
N ASP A 102 -9.46 -0.39 28.27
CA ASP A 102 -10.51 -1.13 27.58
C ASP A 102 -9.97 -2.16 26.57
N TRP A 103 -8.63 -2.44 26.60
CA TRP A 103 -8.06 -3.48 25.75
C TRP A 103 -8.71 -4.84 26.03
N PRO A 104 -9.20 -5.55 25.00
CA PRO A 104 -9.91 -6.81 25.21
C PRO A 104 -9.02 -7.88 25.84
N ALA A 105 -9.46 -8.47 26.95
CA ALA A 105 -8.68 -9.48 27.69
C ALA A 105 -8.34 -10.75 26.88
N ALA A 106 -9.16 -11.06 25.86
CA ALA A 106 -8.94 -12.20 24.97
C ALA A 106 -7.89 -11.96 23.87
N VAL A 107 -7.45 -10.72 23.70
CA VAL A 107 -6.54 -10.30 22.62
C VAL A 107 -5.17 -10.00 23.20
N PRO A 108 -4.10 -10.71 22.78
CA PRO A 108 -2.73 -10.39 23.19
C PRO A 108 -2.34 -8.96 22.86
N LEU A 109 -1.61 -8.30 23.75
CA LEU A 109 -1.04 -7.00 23.46
C LEU A 109 -0.05 -7.09 22.29
N PRO A 110 0.00 -6.08 21.41
CA PRO A 110 1.00 -6.02 20.36
C PRO A 110 2.42 -5.85 20.94
N PRO A 111 3.46 -6.20 20.19
CA PRO A 111 4.83 -5.95 20.63
C PRO A 111 5.11 -4.43 20.72
N PRO A 112 6.12 -4.02 21.51
CA PRO A 112 6.53 -2.63 21.56
C PRO A 112 7.05 -2.17 20.20
N LEU A 113 6.89 -0.86 19.94
CA LEU A 113 7.49 -0.21 18.77
C LEU A 113 9.02 -0.37 18.79
N PRO A 114 9.68 -0.74 17.69
CA PRO A 114 11.13 -0.82 17.62
C PRO A 114 11.80 0.51 18.00
N ALA A 115 12.91 0.43 18.74
CA ALA A 115 13.62 1.61 19.21
C ALA A 115 14.06 2.53 18.05
N GLY A 116 13.84 3.83 18.21
CA GLY A 116 14.20 4.84 17.22
C GLY A 116 13.23 4.96 16.04
N GLN A 117 12.15 4.17 16.02
CA GLN A 117 11.08 4.30 15.04
C GLN A 117 9.95 5.19 15.59
N SER A 118 9.17 5.78 14.65
CA SER A 118 7.86 6.36 14.95
C SER A 118 6.81 5.61 14.15
N PHE A 119 5.59 5.50 14.67
CA PHE A 119 4.51 4.78 14.03
C PHE A 119 3.18 5.49 14.29
N ASP A 120 2.46 5.84 13.24
CA ASP A 120 1.19 6.54 13.34
C ASP A 120 0.01 5.56 13.32
N GLY A 121 -0.12 4.81 14.42
CA GLY A 121 -1.20 3.84 14.67
C GLY A 121 -2.22 4.32 15.70
N LEU A 122 -3.04 3.40 16.19
CA LEU A 122 -4.18 3.66 17.06
C LEU A 122 -3.92 3.47 18.57
N PHE A 123 -2.89 2.70 18.95
CA PHE A 123 -2.74 2.16 20.31
C PHE A 123 -2.81 3.19 21.44
N ALA A 124 -2.23 4.39 21.25
CA ALA A 124 -2.22 5.45 22.27
C ALA A 124 -3.28 6.53 22.05
N LYS A 125 -4.25 6.32 21.16
CA LYS A 125 -5.21 7.33 20.73
C LYS A 125 -6.64 7.01 21.19
N THR A 126 -7.37 8.05 21.60
CA THR A 126 -8.82 7.95 21.87
C THR A 126 -9.56 8.70 20.78
N LEU A 127 -9.94 8.00 19.74
CA LEU A 127 -10.56 8.53 18.54
C LEU A 127 -12.00 8.04 18.43
N HIS A 128 -12.88 8.86 17.88
CA HIS A 128 -14.29 8.50 17.71
C HIS A 128 -14.91 9.20 16.50
N ASN A 129 -15.96 8.58 15.99
CA ASN A 129 -16.93 9.22 15.11
C ASN A 129 -18.29 9.30 15.84
N ASP A 130 -19.13 10.28 15.47
CA ASP A 130 -20.47 10.40 16.04
C ASP A 130 -21.49 9.68 15.15
N ASP A 131 -22.38 8.91 15.75
CA ASP A 131 -23.50 8.26 15.04
C ASP A 131 -24.81 9.08 15.06
N GLY A 132 -24.75 10.32 15.57
CA GLY A 132 -25.87 11.21 15.80
C GLY A 132 -26.54 11.03 17.18
N SER A 133 -26.26 9.94 17.87
CA SER A 133 -26.81 9.65 19.22
C SER A 133 -25.73 9.36 20.26
N ARG A 134 -24.60 8.83 19.84
CA ARG A 134 -23.46 8.46 20.70
C ARG A 134 -22.12 8.57 19.94
N LYS A 135 -21.04 8.53 20.71
CA LYS A 135 -19.68 8.38 20.18
C LYS A 135 -19.40 6.90 19.93
N VAL A 136 -18.86 6.58 18.75
CA VAL A 136 -18.35 5.26 18.39
C VAL A 136 -16.83 5.38 18.35
N TYR A 137 -16.17 4.72 19.29
CA TYR A 137 -14.72 4.81 19.45
C TYR A 137 -13.99 3.81 18.55
N ALA A 138 -12.80 4.19 18.09
CA ALA A 138 -11.87 3.25 17.47
C ALA A 138 -11.40 2.23 18.52
N HIS A 139 -11.46 0.94 18.17
CA HIS A 139 -11.18 -0.16 19.11
C HIS A 139 -10.62 -1.38 18.40
N PRO A 140 -9.82 -2.22 19.06
CA PRO A 140 -9.49 -3.54 18.53
C PRO A 140 -10.71 -4.47 18.64
N HIS A 141 -10.90 -5.35 17.67
CA HIS A 141 -11.93 -6.40 17.77
C HIS A 141 -11.69 -7.27 19.00
N ALA A 142 -12.78 -7.59 19.74
CA ALA A 142 -12.71 -8.22 21.06
C ALA A 142 -12.70 -9.75 21.05
N PHE A 143 -12.86 -10.39 19.90
CA PHE A 143 -12.85 -11.85 19.79
C PHE A 143 -11.44 -12.43 19.95
N PRO A 144 -11.30 -13.68 20.46
CA PRO A 144 -9.99 -14.30 20.61
C PRO A 144 -9.38 -14.64 19.23
N PRO A 145 -8.03 -14.58 19.05
CA PRO A 145 -7.37 -14.95 17.80
C PRO A 145 -7.63 -16.39 17.33
N ALA A 146 -8.07 -17.27 18.21
CA ALA A 146 -8.45 -18.64 17.87
C ALA A 146 -9.96 -18.80 17.67
N SER A 147 -10.73 -17.72 17.44
CA SER A 147 -12.16 -17.81 17.21
C SER A 147 -12.49 -18.71 16.03
N THR A 148 -13.47 -19.60 16.24
CA THR A 148 -14.07 -20.44 15.21
C THR A 148 -15.35 -19.86 14.62
N THR A 149 -15.78 -18.71 15.12
CA THR A 149 -16.98 -17.99 14.65
C THR A 149 -16.63 -17.23 13.37
N THR A 150 -17.18 -17.62 12.24
CA THR A 150 -16.87 -17.03 10.94
C THR A 150 -17.15 -15.52 10.91
N SER A 151 -18.27 -15.06 11.53
CA SER A 151 -18.63 -13.63 11.54
C SER A 151 -17.59 -12.72 12.23
N ASP A 152 -16.74 -13.26 13.11
CA ASP A 152 -15.67 -12.49 13.74
C ASP A 152 -14.62 -12.01 12.72
N TRP A 153 -14.45 -12.76 11.65
CA TRP A 153 -13.43 -12.54 10.64
C TRP A 153 -13.90 -11.75 9.40
N THR A 154 -15.18 -11.32 9.43
CA THR A 154 -15.85 -10.68 8.28
C THR A 154 -16.19 -9.20 8.52
N TYR A 155 -15.59 -8.58 9.51
CA TYR A 155 -15.83 -7.16 9.80
C TYR A 155 -15.07 -6.24 8.84
N PRO A 156 -15.70 -5.05 8.49
CA PRO A 156 -17.09 -4.69 8.70
C PRO A 156 -18.05 -5.50 7.80
N ASN A 157 -19.28 -5.70 8.27
CA ASN A 157 -20.33 -6.38 7.53
C ASN A 157 -21.69 -5.73 7.86
N PRO A 158 -22.45 -5.20 6.87
CA PRO A 158 -22.21 -5.26 5.42
C PRO A 158 -20.99 -4.47 4.94
N ASP A 159 -20.70 -4.61 3.63
CA ASP A 159 -19.61 -3.91 2.94
C ASP A 159 -19.79 -2.39 2.98
N PRO A 160 -18.81 -1.57 3.41
CA PRO A 160 -18.97 -0.11 3.45
C PRO A 160 -19.03 0.52 2.06
N GLY A 161 -19.49 1.76 1.97
CA GLY A 161 -19.41 2.54 0.75
C GLY A 161 -17.98 3.04 0.49
N GLU A 162 -17.50 2.95 -0.75
CA GLU A 162 -16.11 3.22 -1.14
C GLU A 162 -15.96 4.20 -2.31
N GLY A 163 -17.04 4.45 -3.07
CA GLY A 163 -17.03 5.39 -4.19
C GLY A 163 -16.65 6.82 -3.79
N TYR A 164 -16.37 7.66 -4.76
CA TYR A 164 -15.85 9.03 -4.58
C TYR A 164 -16.67 9.87 -3.60
N ALA A 165 -18.00 9.80 -3.69
CA ALA A 165 -18.89 10.53 -2.78
C ALA A 165 -18.84 9.97 -1.34
N HIS A 166 -18.68 8.66 -1.17
CA HIS A 166 -18.52 8.01 0.13
C HIS A 166 -17.18 8.40 0.76
N ALA A 167 -16.08 8.28 0.03
CA ALA A 167 -14.76 8.70 0.51
C ALA A 167 -14.73 10.18 0.93
N ALA A 168 -15.36 11.07 0.17
CA ALA A 168 -15.48 12.49 0.53
C ALA A 168 -16.26 12.69 1.84
N ALA A 169 -17.37 11.95 2.03
CA ALA A 169 -18.17 12.00 3.25
C ALA A 169 -17.38 11.47 4.47
N GLN A 170 -16.67 10.36 4.32
CA GLN A 170 -15.85 9.72 5.36
C GLN A 170 -14.69 10.61 5.81
N VAL A 171 -13.97 11.18 4.85
CA VAL A 171 -12.84 12.10 5.10
C VAL A 171 -13.32 13.41 5.73
N ALA A 172 -14.54 13.87 5.41
CA ALA A 172 -15.18 15.04 6.02
C ALA A 172 -14.27 16.30 6.06
N GLY A 173 -13.65 16.63 4.93
CA GLY A 173 -12.72 17.76 4.83
C GLY A 173 -11.44 17.60 5.67
N GLY A 174 -10.94 16.39 5.83
CA GLY A 174 -9.72 16.06 6.59
C GLY A 174 -9.97 15.77 8.08
N LYS A 175 -11.21 15.82 8.56
CA LYS A 175 -11.55 15.54 9.98
C LYS A 175 -11.58 14.06 10.29
N MET A 176 -11.67 13.19 9.29
CA MET A 176 -11.83 11.74 9.41
C MET A 176 -12.98 11.31 10.32
N SER A 177 -14.08 12.08 10.30
CA SER A 177 -15.20 11.97 11.27
C SER A 177 -16.50 11.47 10.65
N GLY A 178 -16.50 11.14 9.35
CA GLY A 178 -17.73 10.80 8.64
C GLY A 178 -18.00 9.31 8.45
N PHE A 179 -17.10 8.39 8.83
CA PHE A 179 -17.21 6.95 8.53
C PHE A 179 -18.49 6.32 9.11
N VAL A 180 -18.80 6.56 10.38
CA VAL A 180 -20.00 6.03 11.02
C VAL A 180 -21.29 6.58 10.39
N ALA A 181 -21.33 7.88 10.11
CA ALA A 181 -22.49 8.52 9.51
C ALA A 181 -22.71 8.04 8.06
N ASP A 182 -21.65 7.90 7.28
CA ASP A 182 -21.70 7.39 5.91
C ASP A 182 -22.15 5.94 5.89
N TYR A 183 -21.60 5.08 6.76
CA TYR A 183 -21.99 3.67 6.87
C TYR A 183 -23.46 3.48 7.20
N ARG A 184 -24.00 4.29 8.14
CA ARG A 184 -25.44 4.30 8.45
C ARG A 184 -26.30 4.78 7.28
N LYS A 185 -25.79 5.71 6.49
CA LYS A 185 -26.47 6.22 5.30
C LYS A 185 -26.52 5.18 4.18
N ALA A 186 -25.42 4.44 3.99
CA ALA A 186 -25.32 3.38 2.99
C ALA A 186 -26.21 2.18 3.33
N HIS A 187 -26.40 1.88 4.61
CA HIS A 187 -27.11 0.70 5.08
C HIS A 187 -28.20 1.03 6.11
N SER A 188 -29.44 0.65 5.81
CA SER A 188 -30.56 0.77 6.76
C SER A 188 -30.59 -0.41 7.73
N GLY A 189 -31.04 -0.17 8.97
CA GLY A 189 -31.33 -1.23 9.95
C GLY A 189 -30.11 -1.88 10.58
N LEU A 190 -28.93 -1.26 10.52
CA LEU A 190 -27.74 -1.75 11.19
C LEU A 190 -27.93 -1.90 12.69
N SER A 191 -27.52 -3.03 13.26
CA SER A 191 -27.39 -3.21 14.71
C SER A 191 -26.27 -2.32 15.27
N THR A 192 -26.29 -2.08 16.58
CA THR A 192 -25.23 -1.34 17.26
C THR A 192 -23.85 -1.95 17.00
N GLY A 193 -23.73 -3.28 17.08
CA GLY A 193 -22.45 -3.96 16.83
C GLY A 193 -21.93 -3.81 15.39
N GLN A 194 -22.82 -3.80 14.39
CA GLN A 194 -22.41 -3.54 13.01
C GLN A 194 -21.93 -2.10 12.81
N VAL A 195 -22.60 -1.13 13.45
CA VAL A 195 -22.15 0.26 13.43
C VAL A 195 -20.81 0.43 14.13
N ASP A 196 -20.59 -0.26 15.25
CA ASP A 196 -19.31 -0.20 15.96
C ASP A 196 -18.19 -0.81 15.13
N ALA A 197 -18.47 -1.87 14.37
CA ALA A 197 -17.49 -2.59 13.58
C ALA A 197 -16.79 -1.72 12.52
N ILE A 198 -17.41 -0.63 12.02
CA ILE A 198 -16.74 0.29 11.08
C ILE A 198 -15.53 1.00 11.69
N MET A 199 -15.54 1.19 13.03
CA MET A 199 -14.44 1.76 13.81
C MET A 199 -13.53 0.68 14.41
N GLY A 200 -13.81 -0.60 14.11
CA GLY A 200 -13.08 -1.75 14.60
C GLY A 200 -11.82 -2.04 13.76
N SER A 201 -10.79 -2.55 14.42
CA SER A 201 -9.53 -2.94 13.77
C SER A 201 -9.08 -4.31 14.24
N TYR A 202 -8.41 -5.06 13.36
CA TYR A 202 -7.77 -6.32 13.72
C TYR A 202 -6.49 -6.04 14.49
N ALA A 203 -6.27 -6.78 15.59
CA ALA A 203 -5.00 -6.76 16.30
C ALA A 203 -3.98 -7.69 15.61
N PRO A 204 -2.67 -7.54 15.84
CA PRO A 204 -1.64 -8.39 15.21
C PRO A 204 -1.85 -9.89 15.39
N ALA A 205 -2.41 -10.29 16.53
CA ALA A 205 -2.70 -11.70 16.81
C ALA A 205 -3.85 -12.29 15.95
N HIS A 206 -4.70 -11.43 15.37
CA HIS A 206 -5.73 -11.83 14.42
C HIS A 206 -5.16 -12.07 13.01
N LEU A 207 -4.09 -11.35 12.64
CA LEU A 207 -3.47 -11.35 11.32
C LEU A 207 -1.99 -11.77 11.41
N PRO A 208 -1.71 -13.03 11.78
CA PRO A 208 -0.37 -13.45 12.15
C PRO A 208 0.66 -13.39 11.01
N VAL A 209 0.23 -13.52 9.76
CA VAL A 209 1.14 -13.40 8.60
C VAL A 209 1.42 -11.96 8.27
N LEU A 210 0.39 -11.15 8.02
CA LEU A 210 0.52 -9.74 7.66
C LEU A 210 1.28 -8.96 8.74
N ALA A 211 0.90 -9.16 10.01
CA ALA A 211 1.52 -8.47 11.14
C ALA A 211 2.99 -8.88 11.33
N ALA A 212 3.31 -10.18 11.27
CA ALA A 212 4.69 -10.63 11.42
C ALA A 212 5.59 -10.11 10.27
N LEU A 213 5.09 -10.09 9.03
CA LEU A 213 5.84 -9.54 7.90
C LEU A 213 6.05 -8.04 8.04
N ALA A 214 5.04 -7.27 8.47
CA ALA A 214 5.16 -5.85 8.76
C ALA A 214 6.20 -5.57 9.86
N GLN A 215 6.23 -6.39 10.93
CA GLN A 215 7.16 -6.27 12.05
C GLN A 215 8.59 -6.71 11.73
N GLN A 216 8.76 -7.68 10.83
CA GLN A 216 10.07 -8.26 10.51
C GLN A 216 10.75 -7.62 9.31
N PHE A 217 10.03 -6.80 8.54
CA PHE A 217 10.56 -6.09 7.38
C PHE A 217 10.20 -4.61 7.45
N ALA A 218 9.59 -4.02 6.43
CA ALA A 218 9.18 -2.63 6.43
C ALA A 218 7.66 -2.50 6.35
N VAL A 219 7.09 -1.64 7.20
CA VAL A 219 5.72 -1.17 7.12
C VAL A 219 5.70 0.30 6.74
N PHE A 220 4.77 0.69 5.86
CA PHE A 220 4.52 2.09 5.50
C PHE A 220 3.28 2.57 6.26
N ASP A 221 3.46 3.48 7.20
CA ASP A 221 2.34 4.05 7.94
C ASP A 221 1.74 5.31 7.28
N HIS A 222 2.27 5.70 6.11
CA HIS A 222 1.81 6.81 5.30
C HIS A 222 1.73 6.43 3.80
N TRP A 223 1.21 5.24 3.49
CA TRP A 223 0.84 4.87 2.13
C TRP A 223 -0.64 5.13 1.91
N PHE A 224 -0.97 5.88 0.87
CA PHE A 224 -2.32 6.35 0.58
C PHE A 224 -2.84 5.75 -0.72
N GLY A 225 -4.16 5.54 -0.83
CA GLY A 225 -4.82 5.32 -2.10
C GLY A 225 -4.48 6.46 -3.07
N ALA A 226 -4.38 6.17 -4.36
CA ALA A 226 -3.99 7.17 -5.35
C ALA A 226 -5.05 8.25 -5.56
N VAL A 227 -6.33 7.89 -5.34
CA VAL A 227 -7.51 8.73 -5.49
C VAL A 227 -8.49 8.37 -4.37
N PRO A 228 -9.25 9.35 -3.81
CA PRO A 228 -10.30 9.07 -2.81
C PRO A 228 -11.53 8.44 -3.48
N SER A 229 -11.40 7.22 -3.96
CA SER A 229 -12.43 6.47 -4.66
C SER A 229 -12.14 4.97 -4.63
N GLU A 230 -12.93 4.22 -5.37
CA GLU A 230 -13.01 2.76 -5.37
C GLU A 230 -11.97 2.07 -6.29
N THR A 231 -12.07 0.76 -6.38
CA THR A 231 -11.12 -0.21 -6.93
C THR A 231 -10.55 0.13 -8.30
N TYR A 232 -11.39 0.33 -9.33
CA TYR A 232 -10.89 0.43 -10.72
C TYR A 232 -10.06 1.68 -10.94
N CYS A 233 -10.45 2.79 -10.32
CA CYS A 233 -9.70 4.04 -10.38
C CYS A 233 -8.31 3.88 -9.76
N ASN A 234 -8.23 3.32 -8.55
CA ASN A 234 -6.97 3.13 -7.83
C ASN A 234 -6.04 2.13 -8.52
N ARG A 235 -6.59 1.03 -9.05
CA ARG A 235 -5.81 0.06 -9.86
C ARG A 235 -5.31 0.66 -11.17
N SER A 236 -6.12 1.50 -11.82
CA SER A 236 -5.65 2.22 -13.00
C SER A 236 -4.48 3.14 -12.68
N PHE A 237 -4.55 3.90 -11.58
CA PHE A 237 -3.43 4.72 -11.11
C PHE A 237 -2.20 3.88 -10.77
N PHE A 238 -2.37 2.67 -10.27
CA PHE A 238 -1.26 1.78 -9.96
C PHE A 238 -0.48 1.36 -11.21
N HIS A 239 -1.15 1.16 -12.33
CA HIS A 239 -0.53 0.71 -13.58
C HIS A 239 -0.21 1.83 -14.57
N ALA A 240 -0.99 2.92 -14.56
CA ALA A 240 -0.91 3.98 -15.56
C ALA A 240 -0.66 5.38 -14.95
N SER A 241 -0.69 5.52 -13.61
CA SER A 241 -0.60 6.82 -12.92
C SER A 241 -1.74 7.79 -13.31
N THR A 242 -2.80 7.25 -13.89
CA THR A 242 -4.05 7.94 -14.28
C THR A 242 -5.18 6.93 -14.44
N SER A 243 -6.42 7.40 -14.34
CA SER A 243 -7.63 6.62 -14.64
C SER A 243 -8.37 7.15 -15.88
N SER A 244 -7.70 7.92 -16.74
CA SER A 244 -8.32 8.54 -17.92
C SER A 244 -9.53 9.44 -17.58
N GLY A 245 -9.57 9.98 -16.36
CA GLY A 245 -10.66 10.83 -15.87
C GLY A 245 -11.80 10.08 -15.19
N PHE A 246 -11.76 8.73 -15.13
CA PHE A 246 -12.77 7.93 -14.41
C PHE A 246 -12.47 7.90 -12.92
N VAL A 247 -13.52 7.97 -12.09
CA VAL A 247 -13.41 7.85 -10.63
C VAL A 247 -14.28 6.75 -10.03
N GLU A 248 -15.34 6.33 -10.76
CA GLU A 248 -16.28 5.30 -10.28
C GLU A 248 -16.09 4.01 -11.08
N ASN A 249 -16.36 2.86 -10.45
CA ASN A 249 -16.39 1.57 -11.13
C ASN A 249 -17.54 1.50 -12.15
N SER A 250 -18.67 2.10 -11.80
CA SER A 250 -19.88 2.09 -12.62
C SER A 250 -20.04 3.34 -13.51
N PRO A 251 -20.60 3.21 -14.72
CA PRO A 251 -20.90 1.94 -15.38
C PRO A 251 -19.63 1.25 -15.88
N LYS A 252 -19.53 -0.06 -15.69
CA LYS A 252 -18.32 -0.85 -16.03
C LYS A 252 -17.85 -0.68 -17.47
N GLU A 253 -18.78 -0.49 -18.41
CA GLU A 253 -18.50 -0.38 -19.85
C GLU A 253 -17.59 0.78 -20.23
N LYS A 254 -17.58 1.87 -19.41
CA LYS A 254 -16.72 3.02 -19.68
C LYS A 254 -15.22 2.66 -19.61
N TRP A 255 -14.85 1.68 -18.77
CA TRP A 255 -13.47 1.25 -18.60
C TRP A 255 -12.86 0.63 -19.86
N ARG A 256 -13.69 0.15 -20.80
CA ARG A 256 -13.24 -0.25 -22.13
C ARG A 256 -12.65 0.90 -22.96
N GLN A 257 -12.87 2.14 -22.55
CA GLN A 257 -12.32 3.35 -23.17
C GLN A 257 -11.03 3.83 -22.50
N ASN A 258 -10.56 3.13 -21.48
CA ASN A 258 -9.30 3.45 -20.84
C ASN A 258 -8.12 3.00 -21.71
N THR A 259 -7.55 3.95 -22.44
CA THR A 259 -6.42 3.74 -23.36
C THR A 259 -5.13 4.31 -22.82
N ALA A 260 -5.07 4.62 -21.52
CA ALA A 260 -3.87 5.19 -20.90
C ALA A 260 -2.68 4.23 -21.04
N PRO A 261 -1.52 4.70 -21.51
CA PRO A 261 -0.30 3.91 -21.51
C PRO A 261 0.06 3.46 -20.10
N THR A 262 0.47 2.21 -19.97
CA THR A 262 0.79 1.60 -18.68
C THR A 262 2.28 1.39 -18.49
N ILE A 263 2.68 1.03 -17.27
CA ILE A 263 4.05 0.59 -17.00
C ILE A 263 4.43 -0.65 -17.82
N PHE A 264 3.48 -1.53 -18.15
CA PHE A 264 3.72 -2.70 -19.00
C PHE A 264 4.13 -2.30 -20.43
N ASP A 265 3.47 -1.28 -21.00
CA ASP A 265 3.85 -0.71 -22.30
C ASP A 265 5.28 -0.14 -22.25
N ARG A 266 5.65 0.54 -21.15
CA ARG A 266 7.01 1.10 -20.97
C ARG A 266 8.07 -0.02 -20.90
N LEU A 267 7.81 -1.05 -20.09
CA LEU A 267 8.72 -2.19 -19.95
C LEU A 267 8.91 -2.91 -21.30
N ALA A 268 7.83 -3.17 -22.03
CA ALA A 268 7.86 -3.85 -23.32
C ALA A 268 8.59 -3.04 -24.41
N ALA A 269 8.63 -1.72 -24.29
CA ALA A 269 9.30 -0.84 -25.29
C ALA A 269 10.82 -0.74 -25.10
N THR A 270 11.41 -1.33 -24.08
CA THR A 270 12.87 -1.29 -23.83
C THR A 270 13.62 -2.42 -24.54
N SER A 271 14.93 -2.25 -24.72
CA SER A 271 15.79 -3.28 -25.34
C SER A 271 17.11 -3.42 -24.54
N PRO A 272 17.36 -4.56 -23.86
CA PRO A 272 16.44 -5.69 -23.70
C PRO A 272 15.25 -5.34 -22.80
N ALA A 273 14.07 -5.88 -23.14
CA ALA A 273 12.86 -5.68 -22.35
C ALA A 273 12.94 -6.49 -21.03
N PRO A 274 12.70 -5.86 -19.86
CA PRO A 274 12.52 -6.61 -18.62
C PRO A 274 11.31 -7.53 -18.75
N SER A 275 11.43 -8.78 -18.30
CA SER A 275 10.31 -9.71 -18.28
C SER A 275 9.28 -9.31 -17.25
N TRP A 276 8.00 -9.52 -17.58
CA TRP A 276 6.91 -9.26 -16.63
C TRP A 276 5.75 -10.23 -16.81
N LYS A 277 4.95 -10.42 -15.77
CA LYS A 277 3.69 -11.18 -15.80
C LYS A 277 2.67 -10.57 -14.85
N VAL A 278 1.39 -10.73 -15.21
CA VAL A 278 0.26 -10.57 -14.32
C VAL A 278 -0.25 -11.96 -13.96
N TYR A 279 -0.17 -12.32 -12.68
CA TYR A 279 -0.70 -13.55 -12.12
C TYR A 279 -2.09 -13.25 -11.56
N PHE A 280 -3.13 -13.78 -12.19
CA PHE A 280 -4.50 -13.48 -11.80
C PHE A 280 -5.30 -14.75 -11.54
N GLU A 281 -6.31 -14.65 -10.71
CA GLU A 281 -7.25 -15.73 -10.49
C GLU A 281 -8.35 -15.70 -11.55
N GLN A 282 -8.57 -16.85 -12.19
CA GLN A 282 -9.69 -17.00 -13.10
C GLN A 282 -11.02 -17.08 -12.33
N ALA A 283 -12.00 -16.31 -12.78
CA ALA A 283 -13.33 -16.35 -12.23
C ALA A 283 -13.96 -17.76 -12.31
N ALA A 284 -14.76 -18.12 -11.30
CA ALA A 284 -15.38 -19.43 -11.21
C ALA A 284 -16.43 -19.67 -12.32
N THR A 285 -17.20 -18.64 -12.66
CA THR A 285 -18.27 -18.75 -13.65
C THR A 285 -17.81 -18.36 -15.06
N GLU A 286 -18.43 -18.93 -16.08
CA GLU A 286 -18.14 -18.58 -17.47
C GLU A 286 -18.53 -17.12 -17.80
N ALA A 287 -19.58 -16.60 -17.18
CA ALA A 287 -20.02 -15.23 -17.37
C ALA A 287 -18.96 -14.24 -16.87
N GLU A 288 -18.42 -14.43 -15.66
CA GLU A 288 -17.35 -13.62 -15.09
C GLU A 288 -16.04 -13.78 -15.88
N ARG A 289 -15.70 -15.00 -16.35
CA ARG A 289 -14.52 -15.20 -17.22
C ARG A 289 -14.63 -14.44 -18.53
N ARG A 290 -15.84 -14.26 -19.06
CA ARG A 290 -16.05 -13.40 -20.24
C ARG A 290 -15.96 -11.91 -19.92
N GLU A 291 -16.37 -11.52 -18.72
CA GLU A 291 -16.25 -10.12 -18.25
C GLU A 291 -14.81 -9.76 -17.92
N PHE A 292 -14.08 -10.64 -17.23
CA PHE A 292 -12.71 -10.46 -16.77
C PHE A 292 -11.75 -11.54 -17.31
N PRO A 293 -11.54 -11.63 -18.63
CA PRO A 293 -10.79 -12.73 -19.24
C PRO A 293 -9.31 -12.76 -18.83
N HIS A 294 -8.76 -11.61 -18.40
CA HIS A 294 -7.38 -11.43 -17.96
C HIS A 294 -7.34 -10.70 -16.60
N GLY A 295 -8.24 -11.09 -15.68
CA GLY A 295 -8.35 -10.48 -14.37
C GLY A 295 -8.79 -9.02 -14.42
N LEU A 296 -8.68 -8.35 -13.29
CA LEU A 296 -9.09 -6.96 -13.15
C LEU A 296 -8.14 -5.99 -13.87
N THR A 297 -6.83 -6.27 -13.85
CA THR A 297 -5.84 -5.49 -14.62
C THR A 297 -6.17 -5.47 -16.11
N GLY A 298 -6.50 -6.63 -16.68
CA GLY A 298 -6.89 -6.72 -18.10
C GLY A 298 -8.23 -6.07 -18.41
N PHE A 299 -9.14 -6.02 -17.44
CA PHE A 299 -10.42 -5.32 -17.58
C PHE A 299 -10.24 -3.79 -17.56
N VAL A 300 -9.48 -3.28 -16.59
CA VAL A 300 -9.23 -1.83 -16.42
C VAL A 300 -8.33 -1.28 -17.53
N HIS A 301 -7.43 -2.12 -18.09
CA HIS A 301 -6.51 -1.77 -19.18
C HIS A 301 -6.65 -2.75 -20.35
N PRO A 302 -7.74 -2.69 -21.12
CA PRO A 302 -8.04 -3.68 -22.16
C PRO A 302 -7.02 -3.69 -23.31
N GLU A 303 -6.36 -2.57 -23.59
CA GLU A 303 -5.30 -2.54 -24.60
C GLU A 303 -4.06 -3.34 -24.18
N VAL A 304 -3.71 -3.36 -22.89
CA VAL A 304 -2.58 -4.15 -22.39
C VAL A 304 -2.85 -5.63 -22.53
N SER A 305 -4.03 -6.09 -22.09
CA SER A 305 -4.40 -7.49 -22.23
C SER A 305 -4.55 -7.92 -23.69
N GLY A 306 -5.01 -7.01 -24.57
CA GLY A 306 -5.10 -7.26 -26.02
C GLY A 306 -3.72 -7.35 -26.68
N LYS A 307 -2.75 -6.54 -26.27
CA LYS A 307 -1.37 -6.56 -26.82
C LYS A 307 -0.51 -7.70 -26.27
N PHE A 308 -0.70 -8.08 -25.01
CA PHE A 308 0.19 -8.94 -24.25
C PHE A 308 -0.53 -10.09 -23.53
N ALA A 309 -1.51 -10.71 -24.16
CA ALA A 309 -2.34 -11.75 -23.56
C ALA A 309 -1.54 -12.89 -22.92
N ASP A 310 -0.40 -13.28 -23.51
CA ASP A 310 0.47 -14.35 -23.02
C ASP A 310 1.18 -14.00 -21.70
N GLN A 311 1.18 -12.73 -21.28
CA GLN A 311 1.74 -12.30 -20.01
C GLN A 311 0.73 -12.38 -18.85
N PHE A 312 -0.54 -12.63 -19.15
CA PHE A 312 -1.59 -12.84 -18.17
C PHE A 312 -1.77 -14.34 -17.95
N VAL A 313 -1.38 -14.80 -16.78
CA VAL A 313 -1.33 -16.22 -16.45
C VAL A 313 -2.10 -16.52 -15.17
N ASP A 314 -2.59 -17.77 -15.04
CA ASP A 314 -3.24 -18.22 -13.82
C ASP A 314 -2.30 -18.07 -12.60
N TRP A 315 -2.85 -17.62 -11.47
CA TRP A 315 -2.10 -17.33 -10.27
C TRP A 315 -1.29 -18.54 -9.73
N THR A 316 -1.75 -19.76 -9.97
CA THR A 316 -1.04 -20.98 -9.58
C THR A 316 0.31 -21.13 -10.29
N GLN A 317 0.47 -20.47 -11.44
CA GLN A 317 1.72 -20.42 -12.18
C GLN A 317 2.84 -19.70 -11.40
N PHE A 318 2.50 -18.83 -10.43
CA PHE A 318 3.50 -18.10 -9.65
C PHE A 318 4.43 -19.06 -8.89
N ALA A 319 3.87 -19.98 -8.09
CA ALA A 319 4.68 -20.95 -7.35
C ALA A 319 5.49 -21.87 -8.28
N HIS A 320 4.94 -22.21 -9.45
CA HIS A 320 5.66 -22.95 -10.49
C HIS A 320 6.85 -22.14 -11.02
N ASP A 321 6.67 -20.87 -11.37
CA ASP A 321 7.75 -20.04 -11.90
C ASP A 321 8.87 -19.82 -10.87
N VAL A 322 8.51 -19.57 -9.61
CA VAL A 322 9.50 -19.49 -8.52
C VAL A 322 10.29 -20.80 -8.40
N LYS A 323 9.60 -21.95 -8.35
CA LYS A 323 10.25 -23.27 -8.21
C LYS A 323 11.19 -23.60 -9.37
N HIS A 324 10.93 -23.10 -10.57
CA HIS A 324 11.72 -23.43 -11.77
C HIS A 324 12.71 -22.32 -12.19
N GLY A 325 12.92 -21.31 -11.33
CA GLY A 325 13.86 -20.21 -11.66
C GLY A 325 13.38 -19.30 -12.78
N LYS A 326 12.05 -19.11 -12.91
CA LYS A 326 11.41 -18.37 -14.00
C LYS A 326 10.62 -17.14 -13.53
N LEU A 327 10.86 -16.69 -12.29
CA LEU A 327 10.20 -15.48 -11.78
C LEU A 327 10.59 -14.29 -12.66
N PRO A 328 9.61 -13.50 -13.18
CA PRO A 328 9.92 -12.32 -13.99
C PRO A 328 10.61 -11.20 -13.22
N ALA A 329 11.18 -10.24 -13.93
CA ALA A 329 11.74 -9.03 -13.34
C ALA A 329 10.66 -8.15 -12.69
N TYR A 330 9.43 -8.17 -13.23
CA TYR A 330 8.26 -7.56 -12.61
C TYR A 330 7.08 -8.53 -12.62
N SER A 331 6.50 -8.78 -11.46
CA SER A 331 5.34 -9.65 -11.24
C SER A 331 4.26 -8.86 -10.54
N PHE A 332 3.06 -8.82 -11.10
CA PHE A 332 1.88 -8.30 -10.43
C PHE A 332 0.92 -9.45 -10.14
N PHE A 333 0.48 -9.56 -8.90
CA PHE A 333 -0.38 -10.63 -8.44
C PHE A 333 -1.70 -10.05 -7.94
N GLU A 334 -2.81 -10.52 -8.48
CA GLU A 334 -4.17 -10.12 -8.08
C GLU A 334 -5.09 -11.32 -7.94
N ARG A 335 -6.00 -11.23 -6.97
CA ARG A 335 -7.05 -12.23 -6.78
C ARG A 335 -8.30 -11.86 -7.56
N LEU A 336 -9.28 -12.74 -7.53
CA LEU A 336 -10.56 -12.54 -8.19
C LEU A 336 -11.31 -11.37 -7.56
N TYR A 337 -11.72 -10.41 -8.38
CA TYR A 337 -12.55 -9.29 -7.96
C TYR A 337 -13.87 -9.77 -7.34
N GLY A 338 -14.15 -9.31 -6.10
CA GLY A 338 -15.31 -9.76 -5.33
C GLY A 338 -15.27 -11.22 -4.92
N GLY A 339 -14.11 -11.87 -4.98
CA GLY A 339 -13.88 -13.25 -4.54
C GLY A 339 -13.84 -13.39 -3.02
N SER A 340 -13.87 -14.64 -2.55
CA SER A 340 -13.80 -14.94 -1.11
C SER A 340 -12.37 -15.01 -0.57
N ASP A 341 -11.37 -14.99 -1.43
CA ASP A 341 -9.96 -15.28 -1.10
C ASP A 341 -9.09 -14.02 -1.05
N ASP A 342 -9.71 -12.92 -0.67
CA ASP A 342 -9.12 -11.61 -0.51
C ASP A 342 -9.45 -11.07 0.90
N PHE A 343 -8.95 -9.86 1.21
CA PHE A 343 -9.30 -9.14 2.43
C PHE A 343 -10.60 -8.33 2.29
N HIS A 344 -11.19 -8.25 1.10
CA HIS A 344 -12.37 -7.42 0.80
C HIS A 344 -13.53 -7.67 1.78
N PRO A 345 -14.11 -6.63 2.44
CA PRO A 345 -15.30 -6.79 3.27
C PRO A 345 -16.52 -7.24 2.44
N PRO A 346 -17.41 -8.08 2.96
CA PRO A 346 -17.32 -8.77 4.23
C PRO A 346 -16.69 -10.17 4.13
N GLY A 347 -15.67 -10.34 3.28
CA GLY A 347 -14.92 -11.59 3.17
C GLY A 347 -14.17 -11.93 4.46
N ASP A 348 -13.88 -13.22 4.66
CA ASP A 348 -13.08 -13.71 5.80
C ASP A 348 -11.60 -13.33 5.58
N VAL A 349 -11.08 -12.40 6.39
CA VAL A 349 -9.70 -11.89 6.26
C VAL A 349 -8.63 -12.98 6.34
N ARG A 350 -8.93 -14.16 6.91
CA ARG A 350 -8.00 -15.29 6.99
C ARG A 350 -7.70 -15.88 5.62
N ASN A 351 -8.57 -15.70 4.64
CA ASN A 351 -8.32 -16.14 3.27
C ASN A 351 -7.26 -15.28 2.61
N GLY A 352 -7.31 -13.94 2.77
CA GLY A 352 -6.25 -13.05 2.34
C GLY A 352 -4.90 -13.34 3.03
N GLU A 353 -4.92 -13.63 4.35
CA GLU A 353 -3.75 -14.10 5.10
C GLU A 353 -3.14 -15.39 4.49
N GLU A 354 -3.98 -16.34 4.06
CA GLU A 354 -3.51 -17.58 3.45
C GLU A 354 -2.88 -17.35 2.07
N VAL A 355 -3.48 -16.49 1.24
CA VAL A 355 -2.89 -16.10 -0.06
C VAL A 355 -1.54 -15.42 0.15
N LEU A 356 -1.46 -14.47 1.08
CA LEU A 356 -0.20 -13.80 1.42
C LEU A 356 0.85 -14.82 1.88
N ARG A 357 0.46 -15.77 2.76
CA ARG A 357 1.34 -16.84 3.22
C ARG A 357 1.89 -17.65 2.05
N GLN A 358 1.04 -18.06 1.10
CA GLN A 358 1.44 -18.89 -0.04
C GLN A 358 2.45 -18.16 -0.93
N VAL A 359 2.21 -16.91 -1.28
CA VAL A 359 3.13 -16.10 -2.10
C VAL A 359 4.46 -15.93 -1.38
N TYR A 360 4.42 -15.54 -0.11
CA TYR A 360 5.61 -15.33 0.68
C TYR A 360 6.43 -16.63 0.87
N GLU A 361 5.79 -17.75 1.25
CA GLU A 361 6.48 -19.02 1.45
C GLU A 361 7.08 -19.57 0.15
N ALA A 362 6.46 -19.35 -0.99
CA ALA A 362 7.06 -19.73 -2.27
C ALA A 362 8.42 -19.03 -2.47
N ILE A 363 8.50 -17.71 -2.21
CA ILE A 363 9.76 -16.95 -2.28
C ILE A 363 10.73 -17.40 -1.20
N ARG A 364 10.27 -17.49 0.07
CA ARG A 364 11.13 -17.83 1.23
C ARG A 364 11.82 -19.18 1.10
N THR A 365 11.13 -20.16 0.53
CA THR A 365 11.67 -21.54 0.41
C THR A 365 12.38 -21.81 -0.90
N SER A 366 12.44 -20.84 -1.81
CA SER A 366 12.95 -20.99 -3.17
C SER A 366 14.39 -21.53 -3.24
N GLY A 367 15.28 -21.08 -2.35
CA GLY A 367 16.67 -21.55 -2.28
C GLY A 367 16.83 -23.04 -1.91
N THR A 368 15.78 -23.67 -1.38
CA THR A 368 15.77 -25.11 -1.04
C THR A 368 14.89 -25.93 -1.97
N THR A 369 13.96 -25.31 -2.67
CA THR A 369 12.97 -25.98 -3.53
C THR A 369 13.23 -25.80 -5.02
N GLY A 370 14.08 -24.85 -5.41
CA GLY A 370 14.36 -24.46 -6.79
C GLY A 370 15.84 -24.19 -7.05
N PRO A 371 16.17 -23.83 -8.31
CA PRO A 371 17.56 -23.54 -8.74
C PRO A 371 18.05 -22.15 -8.33
N HIS A 372 17.17 -21.25 -7.87
CA HIS A 372 17.48 -19.87 -7.53
C HIS A 372 16.92 -19.52 -6.14
N ASP A 373 17.73 -18.84 -5.32
CA ASP A 373 17.31 -18.33 -4.01
C ASP A 373 16.74 -16.92 -4.16
N TYR A 374 15.45 -16.82 -4.44
CA TYR A 374 14.75 -15.55 -4.61
C TYR A 374 14.68 -14.69 -3.35
N THR A 375 15.05 -15.21 -2.18
CA THR A 375 15.15 -14.36 -0.97
C THR A 375 16.24 -13.31 -1.10
N GLN A 376 17.28 -13.56 -1.91
CA GLN A 376 18.44 -12.71 -2.00
C GLN A 376 18.22 -11.45 -2.85
N ASP A 377 17.34 -11.51 -3.84
CA ASP A 377 17.21 -10.49 -4.87
C ASP A 377 15.76 -10.16 -5.25
N THR A 378 14.80 -10.54 -4.40
CA THR A 378 13.39 -10.14 -4.55
C THR A 378 13.02 -9.01 -3.59
N LEU A 379 12.28 -8.04 -4.11
CA LEU A 379 11.49 -7.09 -3.34
C LEU A 379 10.02 -7.45 -3.52
N LEU A 380 9.39 -7.99 -2.47
CA LEU A 380 7.96 -8.25 -2.42
C LEU A 380 7.26 -7.05 -1.77
N LEU A 381 6.35 -6.41 -2.48
CA LEU A 381 5.43 -5.39 -1.98
C LEU A 381 4.04 -6.01 -1.83
N VAL A 382 3.51 -5.95 -0.62
CA VAL A 382 2.10 -6.22 -0.35
C VAL A 382 1.40 -4.88 -0.17
N VAL A 383 0.33 -4.64 -0.90
CA VAL A 383 -0.38 -3.37 -0.93
C VAL A 383 -1.87 -3.61 -1.16
N PHE A 384 -2.70 -2.63 -0.81
CA PHE A 384 -4.13 -2.66 -1.08
C PHE A 384 -4.47 -1.60 -2.12
N ASP A 385 -5.56 -1.77 -2.84
CA ASP A 385 -5.97 -0.82 -3.89
C ASP A 385 -6.53 0.47 -3.29
N GLU A 386 -7.45 0.36 -2.32
CA GLU A 386 -8.06 1.49 -1.62
C GLU A 386 -8.54 1.07 -0.21
N HIS A 387 -9.17 1.99 0.53
CA HIS A 387 -9.48 1.82 1.97
C HIS A 387 -10.76 1.03 2.27
N GLY A 388 -11.58 0.69 1.27
CA GLY A 388 -12.82 -0.08 1.44
C GLY A 388 -13.86 0.58 2.33
N GLY A 389 -13.89 1.90 2.42
CA GLY A 389 -14.76 2.60 3.37
C GLY A 389 -14.44 2.31 4.85
N CYS A 390 -13.41 1.53 5.16
CA CYS A 390 -12.96 1.23 6.51
C CYS A 390 -12.32 2.46 7.16
N TYR A 391 -12.52 2.63 8.47
CA TYR A 391 -12.00 3.78 9.21
C TYR A 391 -10.48 3.89 9.13
N ASP A 392 -10.01 5.10 8.90
CA ASP A 392 -8.63 5.55 9.10
C ASP A 392 -8.62 6.92 9.77
N HIS A 393 -7.64 7.17 10.64
CA HIS A 393 -7.61 8.43 11.38
C HIS A 393 -6.77 9.52 10.73
N VAL A 394 -5.94 9.18 9.75
CA VAL A 394 -5.02 10.14 9.12
C VAL A 394 -5.67 10.75 7.88
N ALA A 395 -5.76 12.08 7.86
CA ALA A 395 -6.28 12.80 6.71
C ALA A 395 -5.39 12.58 5.47
N PRO A 396 -6.00 12.22 4.32
CA PRO A 396 -5.24 12.04 3.10
C PRO A 396 -4.64 13.37 2.61
N PRO A 397 -3.41 13.35 2.06
CA PRO A 397 -2.77 14.52 1.48
C PRO A 397 -3.57 15.13 0.32
N THR A 398 -3.54 16.46 0.24
CA THR A 398 -4.08 17.25 -0.87
C THR A 398 -2.97 18.06 -1.53
N GLY A 399 -3.22 18.59 -2.73
CA GLY A 399 -2.22 19.35 -3.47
C GLY A 399 -1.12 18.48 -4.08
N VAL A 400 -1.36 17.18 -4.22
CA VAL A 400 -0.44 16.31 -4.96
C VAL A 400 -0.56 16.57 -6.47
N PRO A 401 0.49 16.36 -7.28
CA PRO A 401 0.40 16.54 -8.72
C PRO A 401 -0.72 15.70 -9.34
N ALA A 402 -1.57 16.33 -10.16
CA ALA A 402 -2.48 15.60 -11.02
C ALA A 402 -1.71 14.84 -12.13
N PRO A 403 -2.35 13.89 -12.84
CA PRO A 403 -1.70 13.22 -13.98
C PRO A 403 -1.20 14.17 -15.07
N THR A 404 -1.82 15.34 -15.22
CA THR A 404 -1.47 16.37 -16.20
C THR A 404 -1.34 17.74 -15.56
N THR A 405 -0.53 18.63 -16.16
CA THR A 405 -0.42 20.02 -15.75
C THR A 405 -0.80 20.92 -16.94
N PRO A 406 -1.85 21.79 -16.83
CA PRO A 406 -2.77 21.91 -15.69
C PRO A 406 -3.64 20.66 -15.49
N PRO A 407 -4.21 20.48 -14.28
CA PRO A 407 -5.15 19.38 -14.01
C PRO A 407 -6.35 19.42 -14.96
N VAL A 408 -6.74 18.25 -15.46
CA VAL A 408 -7.97 18.08 -16.26
C VAL A 408 -9.01 17.41 -15.35
N PRO A 409 -10.13 18.09 -15.06
CA PRO A 409 -11.19 17.50 -14.24
C PRO A 409 -11.77 16.24 -14.89
N GLY A 410 -11.92 15.20 -14.10
CA GLY A 410 -12.58 13.95 -14.47
C GLY A 410 -14.05 13.92 -14.05
N GLU A 411 -14.56 12.71 -13.88
CA GLU A 411 -15.92 12.46 -13.37
C GLU A 411 -16.12 13.16 -12.03
N GLN A 412 -17.34 13.60 -11.77
CA GLN A 412 -17.75 14.30 -10.56
C GLN A 412 -16.91 15.56 -10.23
N GLY A 413 -16.19 16.10 -11.22
CA GLY A 413 -15.31 17.26 -11.04
C GLY A 413 -14.01 16.95 -10.29
N CYS A 414 -13.64 15.69 -10.12
CA CYS A 414 -12.38 15.28 -9.51
C CYS A 414 -11.20 15.83 -10.33
N ASP A 415 -10.32 16.58 -9.70
CA ASP A 415 -9.11 17.13 -10.33
C ASP A 415 -7.87 16.26 -10.10
N PHE A 416 -8.03 15.16 -9.39
CA PHE A 416 -6.97 14.23 -9.03
C PHE A 416 -5.81 14.84 -8.23
N THR A 417 -6.04 15.93 -7.52
CA THR A 417 -5.02 16.56 -6.66
C THR A 417 -5.07 16.12 -5.20
N ALA A 418 -6.01 15.22 -4.84
CA ALA A 418 -6.12 14.61 -3.53
C ALA A 418 -5.83 13.10 -3.59
N LEU A 419 -5.21 12.58 -2.54
CA LEU A 419 -5.06 11.14 -2.32
C LEU A 419 -6.29 10.57 -1.60
N GLY A 420 -6.48 9.25 -1.66
CA GLY A 420 -7.43 8.51 -0.84
C GLY A 420 -6.91 8.30 0.58
N PRO A 421 -7.74 7.79 1.51
CA PRO A 421 -7.29 7.37 2.84
C PRO A 421 -6.13 6.39 2.80
N ARG A 422 -5.44 6.21 3.94
CA ARG A 422 -4.32 5.27 4.03
C ARG A 422 -4.77 3.84 3.78
N ILE A 423 -3.87 3.09 3.18
CA ILE A 423 -4.00 1.66 2.92
C ILE A 423 -2.82 0.89 3.53
N PRO A 424 -2.96 -0.38 3.88
CA PRO A 424 -1.84 -1.19 4.32
C PRO A 424 -0.82 -1.36 3.20
N ALA A 425 0.46 -1.15 3.52
CA ALA A 425 1.55 -1.47 2.61
C ALA A 425 2.75 -1.97 3.42
N ILE A 426 3.33 -3.10 2.98
CA ILE A 426 4.54 -3.68 3.58
C ILE A 426 5.51 -4.10 2.47
N ALA A 427 6.80 -3.93 2.72
CA ALA A 427 7.84 -4.32 1.78
C ALA A 427 8.80 -5.33 2.41
N ILE A 428 8.98 -6.46 1.75
CA ILE A 428 9.75 -7.61 2.19
C ILE A 428 10.94 -7.80 1.25
N SER A 429 12.16 -7.66 1.78
CA SER A 429 13.40 -7.93 1.04
C SER A 429 14.52 -8.28 2.00
N ALA A 430 15.49 -9.07 1.55
CA ALA A 430 16.71 -9.30 2.31
C ALA A 430 17.51 -8.01 2.58
N HIS A 431 17.32 -6.98 1.77
CA HIS A 431 17.96 -5.67 1.93
C HIS A 431 17.18 -4.70 2.84
N THR A 432 16.09 -5.14 3.43
CA THR A 432 15.28 -4.33 4.36
C THR A 432 15.69 -4.61 5.80
N PRO A 433 16.08 -3.58 6.60
CA PRO A 433 16.29 -3.76 8.04
C PRO A 433 15.00 -4.25 8.73
N ALA A 434 15.14 -5.12 9.72
CA ALA A 434 13.99 -5.57 10.50
C ALA A 434 13.36 -4.41 11.30
N GLY A 435 12.04 -4.40 11.43
CA GLY A 435 11.32 -3.41 12.20
C GLY A 435 11.38 -1.98 11.62
N THR A 436 11.53 -1.86 10.30
CA THR A 436 11.54 -0.56 9.62
C THR A 436 10.12 0.01 9.55
N VAL A 437 9.93 1.25 9.99
CA VAL A 437 8.71 2.02 9.74
C VAL A 437 9.04 3.15 8.78
N VAL A 438 8.31 3.22 7.67
CA VAL A 438 8.47 4.28 6.66
C VAL A 438 7.36 5.30 6.85
N ASN A 439 7.70 6.44 7.46
CA ASN A 439 6.77 7.55 7.70
C ASN A 439 6.66 8.53 6.52
N ARG A 440 7.33 8.23 5.41
CA ARG A 440 7.25 9.06 4.21
C ARG A 440 5.91 8.86 3.52
N GLN A 441 5.30 9.95 3.04
CA GLN A 441 4.15 9.89 2.15
C GLN A 441 4.49 9.06 0.92
N MET A 442 3.69 8.05 0.67
CA MET A 442 3.75 7.17 -0.50
C MET A 442 2.34 7.00 -1.09
N HIS A 443 2.25 6.64 -2.36
CA HIS A 443 1.01 6.26 -3.03
C HIS A 443 1.33 5.35 -4.22
N HIS A 444 0.33 4.83 -4.90
CA HIS A 444 0.47 3.82 -5.97
C HIS A 444 1.49 4.15 -7.05
N ALA A 445 1.59 5.41 -7.48
CA ALA A 445 2.57 5.81 -8.49
C ALA A 445 4.04 5.64 -8.05
N ALA A 446 4.31 5.38 -6.76
CA ALA A 446 5.64 5.05 -6.27
C ALA A 446 6.21 3.78 -6.91
N VAL A 447 5.36 2.81 -7.25
CA VAL A 447 5.76 1.57 -7.93
C VAL A 447 6.19 1.86 -9.37
N ILE A 448 5.38 2.65 -10.10
CA ILE A 448 5.73 3.10 -11.46
C ILE A 448 7.06 3.84 -11.42
N ARG A 449 7.22 4.80 -10.51
CA ARG A 449 8.46 5.56 -10.34
C ARG A 449 9.66 4.65 -10.03
N THR A 450 9.49 3.62 -9.20
CA THR A 450 10.52 2.63 -8.90
C THR A 450 10.99 1.93 -10.17
N LEU A 451 10.06 1.42 -10.98
CA LEU A 451 10.36 0.74 -12.24
C LEU A 451 10.97 1.70 -13.27
N CYS A 452 10.44 2.93 -13.39
CA CYS A 452 11.00 3.94 -14.29
C CYS A 452 12.43 4.29 -13.91
N ARG A 453 12.74 4.48 -12.62
CA ARG A 453 14.13 4.72 -12.17
C ARG A 453 15.02 3.52 -12.40
N LYS A 454 14.58 2.31 -12.04
CA LYS A 454 15.35 1.08 -12.15
C LYS A 454 15.77 0.79 -13.60
N TYR A 455 14.86 0.99 -14.55
CA TYR A 455 15.06 0.67 -15.96
C TYR A 455 15.29 1.90 -16.84
N SER A 456 15.50 3.08 -16.25
CA SER A 456 15.72 4.35 -16.96
C SER A 456 14.61 4.68 -17.96
N LEU A 457 13.34 4.44 -17.56
CA LEU A 457 12.16 4.71 -18.36
C LEU A 457 11.68 6.14 -18.16
N ALA A 458 11.04 6.70 -19.19
CA ALA A 458 10.30 7.97 -19.04
C ALA A 458 9.05 7.75 -18.16
N PRO A 459 8.71 8.71 -17.28
CA PRO A 459 7.48 8.67 -16.51
C PRO A 459 6.25 8.61 -17.41
N LEU A 460 5.15 8.09 -16.87
CA LEU A 460 3.86 8.02 -17.57
C LEU A 460 3.11 9.35 -17.53
N THR A 461 3.12 10.00 -16.35
CA THR A 461 2.37 11.21 -16.07
C THR A 461 3.18 12.16 -15.17
N ASP A 462 2.63 13.32 -14.87
CA ASP A 462 3.24 14.24 -13.90
C ASP A 462 3.15 13.69 -12.47
N ARG A 463 2.17 12.83 -12.16
CA ARG A 463 2.01 12.20 -10.85
C ARG A 463 3.20 11.28 -10.49
N ASP A 464 3.62 10.40 -11.38
CA ASP A 464 4.77 9.50 -11.14
C ASP A 464 6.13 10.15 -11.39
N ARG A 465 6.15 11.29 -12.13
CA ARG A 465 7.36 12.12 -12.28
C ARG A 465 7.72 12.79 -10.97
N ASP A 466 6.75 13.15 -10.13
CA ASP A 466 6.99 13.86 -8.89
C ASP A 466 7.70 12.99 -7.85
N ALA A 467 8.80 13.54 -7.32
CA ALA A 467 9.62 12.84 -6.33
C ALA A 467 8.98 12.78 -4.94
N SER A 468 7.98 13.64 -4.64
CA SER A 468 7.30 13.64 -3.34
C SER A 468 6.54 12.35 -3.07
N GLY A 469 6.01 11.69 -4.13
CA GLY A 469 5.34 10.39 -4.04
C GLY A 469 6.26 9.21 -3.71
N GLY A 470 7.58 9.43 -3.60
CA GLY A 470 8.54 8.41 -3.20
C GLY A 470 8.80 7.34 -4.26
N ASP A 471 9.61 6.38 -3.90
CA ASP A 471 9.87 5.11 -4.58
C ASP A 471 10.37 4.07 -3.57
N LEU A 472 10.44 2.81 -3.96
CA LEU A 472 10.75 1.69 -3.07
C LEU A 472 12.23 1.61 -2.63
N SER A 473 13.11 2.49 -3.11
CA SER A 473 14.51 2.52 -2.62
C SER A 473 14.61 2.82 -1.12
N VAL A 474 13.59 3.44 -0.54
CA VAL A 474 13.54 3.83 0.88
C VAL A 474 13.60 2.63 1.85
N VAL A 475 13.19 1.44 1.41
CA VAL A 475 13.20 0.22 2.25
C VAL A 475 14.47 -0.61 2.07
N LEU A 476 15.33 -0.28 1.13
CA LEU A 476 16.53 -1.03 0.78
C LEU A 476 17.76 -0.47 1.51
N GLY A 477 17.72 -0.46 2.85
CA GLY A 477 18.76 0.16 3.69
C GLY A 477 20.04 -0.66 3.86
N LEU A 478 19.99 -1.98 3.66
CA LEU A 478 21.12 -2.86 3.89
C LEU A 478 21.94 -3.08 2.60
N ALA A 479 23.24 -2.83 2.67
CA ALA A 479 24.15 -3.10 1.55
C ALA A 479 24.30 -4.60 1.25
N ALA A 480 24.34 -5.43 2.30
CA ALA A 480 24.37 -6.89 2.21
C ALA A 480 22.99 -7.48 2.56
N PRO A 481 22.56 -8.56 1.88
CA PRO A 481 21.28 -9.19 2.16
C PRO A 481 21.28 -9.91 3.51
N ARG A 482 20.18 -9.90 4.20
CA ARG A 482 19.91 -10.73 5.38
C ARG A 482 19.82 -12.18 4.96
N ALA A 483 20.31 -13.08 5.82
CA ALA A 483 20.19 -14.51 5.56
C ALA A 483 18.72 -14.95 5.49
N ALA A 484 18.39 -15.84 4.56
CA ALA A 484 17.04 -16.42 4.41
C ALA A 484 16.52 -17.06 5.72
N ALA A 485 17.41 -17.62 6.55
CA ALA A 485 17.06 -18.19 7.85
C ALA A 485 16.53 -17.16 8.86
N SER A 486 16.74 -15.86 8.64
CA SER A 486 16.15 -14.77 9.45
C SER A 486 14.72 -14.42 9.08
N TRP A 487 14.19 -14.97 7.98
CA TRP A 487 12.84 -14.71 7.53
C TRP A 487 11.85 -15.57 8.32
N PRO A 488 10.74 -15.00 8.83
CA PRO A 488 9.74 -15.78 9.58
C PRO A 488 9.16 -16.89 8.70
N ALA A 489 8.87 -18.03 9.31
CA ALA A 489 8.30 -19.19 8.61
C ALA A 489 6.83 -19.39 9.00
N PHE A 490 5.97 -19.58 8.00
CA PHE A 490 4.55 -19.83 8.16
C PHE A 490 4.15 -21.17 7.50
N PRO A 491 4.59 -22.30 8.05
CA PRO A 491 4.37 -23.61 7.41
C PRO A 491 2.92 -24.08 7.49
N THR A 492 2.16 -23.55 8.47
CA THR A 492 0.79 -23.98 8.74
C THR A 492 -0.21 -23.08 8.04
N LYS A 493 -1.20 -23.65 7.39
CA LYS A 493 -2.34 -22.93 6.81
C LYS A 493 -3.05 -22.11 7.89
N VAL A 494 -3.39 -20.85 7.58
CA VAL A 494 -4.04 -19.93 8.51
C VAL A 494 -5.55 -19.82 8.30
N SER A 495 -6.06 -20.18 7.11
CA SER A 495 -7.49 -20.20 6.82
C SER A 495 -8.11 -21.55 7.17
N PRO A 496 -9.28 -21.59 7.81
CA PRO A 496 -10.05 -22.82 7.98
C PRO A 496 -10.77 -23.24 6.70
N THR A 497 -10.92 -22.36 5.71
CA THR A 497 -11.60 -22.66 4.47
C THR A 497 -10.74 -23.59 3.61
N PRO A 498 -11.29 -24.73 3.08
CA PRO A 498 -10.58 -25.52 2.07
C PRO A 498 -10.32 -24.65 0.85
N GLY A 499 -9.09 -24.56 0.41
CA GLY A 499 -8.71 -23.87 -0.83
C GLY A 499 -9.17 -24.64 -2.06
#